data_65228589ea1378061289cba6519279ae
#
_entry.id   65228589ea1378061289cba6519279ae
#
_cell.length_a   1.000
_cell.length_b   1.000
_cell.length_c   1.000
_cell.angle_alpha   90.00
_cell.angle_beta   90.00
_cell.angle_gamma   90.00
#
_symmetry.space_group_name_H-M   'P 1'
#
loop_
_entity.id
_entity.type
_entity.pdbx_description
1 polymer ?
#
loop_
_entity_poly.entity_id
_entity_poly.type
_entity_poly.pdbx_seq_one_letter_code
_entity_poly.pdbx_strand_id
1 'polypeptide(L)'
;MPAKTVKKTIVKEKTEEAAVPAVPVVSETIAPLREQPALQPIPPIQPRPSYPPRPAFVPPQNTQTVENVSGYLDDSPDGHGLLRAHFSPSERDTYISSMVVRRLGLRPGDYVEGTARKPKDNERYWGLLTVTKVNGKSPNDLYRRTKFHNLTPIYPNQKITLEMGTQPLSNRVIDLVAPIGRGQRGMIVAPPKAGKTTIMKDMMTGIAKNYPEIHLMAVLIGERPEEVTDIRRHLEAVTKDSESLGECASSNFDEPAEDQTRVAEIALERAKRLVEEGKDVVILLDSITRLARAYNLAIPTSGRTLSGGFDPAALYPPKRFFGAARKMEDGGSLTIIGTALVDTGSRMDELIYEEFKGTGNMELVLDRRLAERRIFPAIDVYKSGTRREDLLFTGTEYQNIVVMRRMLDMLNDDERTSVLVERLARAKSNKEFLATLKEG
;
A
#
# COMPACT_ATOMS: atom_id res chain seq x y z
N MET A 1 21.68 -58.13 -7.17
CA MET A 1 20.82 -58.19 -5.95
C MET A 1 19.54 -57.42 -6.19
N PRO A 2 18.38 -57.98 -5.85
CA PRO A 2 17.12 -57.69 -6.53
C PRO A 2 16.35 -56.52 -5.95
N ALA A 3 15.52 -55.90 -6.83
CA ALA A 3 14.58 -54.82 -6.57
C ALA A 3 13.49 -55.26 -5.59
N LYS A 4 13.16 -54.41 -4.60
CA LYS A 4 11.99 -54.58 -3.72
C LYS A 4 10.77 -53.88 -4.31
N THR A 5 9.83 -54.69 -4.72
CA THR A 5 8.48 -54.34 -5.17
C THR A 5 7.63 -53.85 -3.98
N VAL A 6 7.14 -52.63 -4.03
CA VAL A 6 6.16 -52.11 -3.04
C VAL A 6 4.75 -52.39 -3.57
N LYS A 7 3.97 -53.18 -2.84
CA LYS A 7 2.57 -53.48 -3.10
C LYS A 7 1.71 -52.27 -2.75
N LYS A 8 0.91 -51.78 -3.71
CA LYS A 8 -0.21 -50.86 -3.48
C LYS A 8 -1.37 -51.61 -2.81
N THR A 9 -1.72 -51.20 -1.61
CA THR A 9 -2.96 -51.64 -0.94
C THR A 9 -4.06 -50.66 -1.31
N ILE A 10 -5.06 -51.16 -2.02
CA ILE A 10 -6.29 -50.43 -2.36
C ILE A 10 -7.25 -50.61 -1.18
N VAL A 11 -7.54 -49.54 -0.47
CA VAL A 11 -8.58 -49.46 0.54
C VAL A 11 -9.88 -49.08 -0.17
N LYS A 12 -10.85 -50.03 -0.17
CA LYS A 12 -12.22 -49.78 -0.60
C LYS A 12 -12.96 -49.03 0.50
N GLU A 13 -13.33 -47.79 0.27
CA GLU A 13 -14.30 -47.06 1.10
C GLU A 13 -15.72 -47.61 0.81
N LYS A 14 -16.34 -48.10 1.87
CA LYS A 14 -17.77 -48.45 1.91
C LYS A 14 -18.57 -47.14 2.08
N THR A 15 -19.42 -46.86 1.12
CA THR A 15 -20.50 -45.87 1.24
C THR A 15 -21.55 -46.40 2.20
N GLU A 16 -21.66 -45.82 3.37
CA GLU A 16 -22.82 -45.97 4.27
C GLU A 16 -23.87 -44.91 3.91
N GLU A 17 -24.98 -45.36 3.39
CA GLU A 17 -26.21 -44.59 3.16
C GLU A 17 -26.84 -44.26 4.52
N ALA A 18 -26.79 -43.01 4.96
CA ALA A 18 -27.46 -42.52 6.16
C ALA A 18 -28.95 -42.30 5.85
N ALA A 19 -29.81 -43.13 6.46
CA ALA A 19 -31.25 -43.01 6.40
C ALA A 19 -31.76 -41.71 7.02
N VAL A 20 -32.64 -41.00 6.29
CA VAL A 20 -33.38 -39.82 6.73
C VAL A 20 -34.47 -40.26 7.72
N PRO A 21 -34.56 -39.68 8.94
CA PRO A 21 -35.68 -40.00 9.84
C PRO A 21 -36.99 -39.37 9.36
N ALA A 22 -38.03 -40.21 9.28
CA ALA A 22 -39.38 -39.82 8.93
C ALA A 22 -40.01 -38.88 9.96
N VAL A 23 -40.60 -37.78 9.48
CA VAL A 23 -41.39 -36.84 10.28
C VAL A 23 -42.75 -37.49 10.62
N PRO A 24 -43.22 -37.49 11.89
CA PRO A 24 -44.52 -38.03 12.22
C PRO A 24 -45.66 -37.10 11.71
N VAL A 25 -46.56 -37.67 10.94
CA VAL A 25 -47.81 -37.01 10.52
C VAL A 25 -48.72 -36.92 11.74
N VAL A 26 -48.95 -35.68 12.22
CA VAL A 26 -49.96 -35.40 13.24
C VAL A 26 -51.30 -35.22 12.53
N SER A 27 -52.22 -36.18 12.76
CA SER A 27 -53.60 -36.06 12.32
C SER A 27 -54.33 -35.05 13.20
N GLU A 28 -54.66 -33.89 12.62
CA GLU A 28 -55.57 -32.93 13.27
C GLU A 28 -57.01 -33.48 13.31
N THR A 29 -57.45 -33.74 14.52
CA THR A 29 -58.84 -34.05 14.80
C THR A 29 -59.60 -32.70 14.86
N ILE A 30 -60.54 -32.52 13.93
CA ILE A 30 -61.40 -31.34 13.86
C ILE A 30 -62.39 -31.38 15.05
N ALA A 31 -62.25 -30.42 15.96
CA ALA A 31 -63.19 -30.21 17.06
C ALA A 31 -64.42 -29.41 16.54
N PRO A 32 -65.66 -29.69 17.03
CA PRO A 32 -66.89 -29.08 16.54
C PRO A 32 -66.97 -27.57 16.88
N LEU A 33 -67.49 -26.82 15.91
CA LEU A 33 -67.78 -25.38 16.01
C LEU A 33 -68.61 -25.05 17.26
N ARG A 34 -68.05 -24.23 18.13
CA ARG A 34 -68.80 -23.58 19.22
C ARG A 34 -69.70 -22.49 18.63
N GLU A 35 -70.99 -22.56 18.93
CA GLU A 35 -71.96 -21.51 18.62
C GLU A 35 -71.51 -20.17 19.18
N GLN A 36 -71.54 -19.15 18.35
CA GLN A 36 -71.24 -17.76 18.74
C GLN A 36 -72.40 -17.18 19.56
N PRO A 37 -72.12 -16.53 20.69
CA PRO A 37 -73.21 -15.85 21.43
C PRO A 37 -73.70 -14.62 20.62
N ALA A 38 -75.00 -14.41 20.65
CA ALA A 38 -75.73 -13.32 19.96
C ALA A 38 -75.11 -11.95 20.29
N LEU A 39 -74.83 -11.16 19.25
CA LEU A 39 -74.40 -9.78 19.35
C LEU A 39 -75.39 -8.93 20.13
N GLN A 40 -74.97 -8.33 21.25
CA GLN A 40 -75.76 -7.33 21.97
C GLN A 40 -75.75 -6.03 21.17
N PRO A 41 -76.87 -5.27 21.19
CA PRO A 41 -77.00 -4.00 20.46
C PRO A 41 -75.97 -2.97 21.04
N ILE A 42 -75.22 -2.35 20.10
CA ILE A 42 -74.26 -1.31 20.41
C ILE A 42 -74.97 -0.07 20.96
N PRO A 43 -74.60 0.45 22.13
CA PRO A 43 -75.19 1.69 22.64
C PRO A 43 -74.83 2.88 21.74
N PRO A 44 -75.70 3.91 21.63
CA PRO A 44 -75.43 5.04 20.77
C PRO A 44 -74.19 5.78 21.13
N ILE A 45 -73.35 6.04 20.12
CA ILE A 45 -72.07 6.77 20.24
C ILE A 45 -72.34 8.19 20.67
N GLN A 46 -71.92 8.55 21.87
CA GLN A 46 -71.94 9.95 22.29
C GLN A 46 -70.93 10.76 21.50
N PRO A 47 -71.21 11.97 21.05
CA PRO A 47 -70.26 12.80 20.34
C PRO A 47 -69.05 13.11 21.25
N ARG A 48 -67.86 12.77 20.79
CA ARG A 48 -66.61 13.10 21.51
C ARG A 48 -66.46 14.62 21.61
N PRO A 49 -66.04 15.13 22.76
CA PRO A 49 -65.73 16.54 22.88
C PRO A 49 -64.67 16.94 21.87
N SER A 50 -64.91 18.03 21.12
CA SER A 50 -63.94 18.58 20.16
C SER A 50 -62.74 19.13 20.90
N TYR A 51 -61.60 18.41 20.81
CA TYR A 51 -60.33 18.94 21.27
C TYR A 51 -59.89 20.06 20.33
N PRO A 52 -59.34 21.16 20.85
CA PRO A 52 -58.77 22.19 20.00
C PRO A 52 -57.68 21.57 19.11
N PRO A 53 -57.52 22.06 17.86
CA PRO A 53 -56.51 21.52 16.94
C PRO A 53 -55.15 21.62 17.61
N ARG A 54 -54.43 20.46 17.68
CA ARG A 54 -53.02 20.44 18.12
C ARG A 54 -52.28 21.46 17.28
N PRO A 55 -51.44 22.34 17.90
CA PRO A 55 -50.58 23.20 17.11
C PRO A 55 -49.79 22.33 16.14
N ALA A 56 -49.74 22.76 14.88
CA ALA A 56 -48.99 22.06 13.84
C ALA A 56 -47.55 21.83 14.35
N PHE A 57 -47.15 20.56 14.38
CA PHE A 57 -45.77 20.21 14.69
C PHE A 57 -44.90 20.82 13.59
N VAL A 58 -44.31 21.99 13.87
CA VAL A 58 -43.23 22.54 13.06
C VAL A 58 -42.02 21.70 13.41
N PRO A 59 -41.53 20.83 12.52
CA PRO A 59 -40.28 20.10 12.80
C PRO A 59 -39.20 21.15 13.06
N PRO A 60 -38.39 20.99 14.11
CA PRO A 60 -37.29 21.90 14.35
C PRO A 60 -36.48 21.96 13.06
N GLN A 61 -36.31 23.14 12.48
CA GLN A 61 -35.38 23.38 11.38
C GLN A 61 -34.00 23.13 11.94
N ASN A 62 -33.57 21.86 11.82
CA ASN A 62 -32.25 21.42 12.23
C ASN A 62 -31.30 22.01 11.17
N THR A 63 -30.88 23.24 11.37
CA THR A 63 -29.79 23.89 10.63
C THR A 63 -28.47 23.23 11.04
N GLN A 64 -28.36 21.90 10.77
CA GLN A 64 -27.10 21.21 10.93
C GLN A 64 -26.19 21.79 9.88
N THR A 65 -25.08 22.38 10.31
CA THR A 65 -24.02 22.80 9.42
C THR A 65 -23.47 21.56 8.72
N VAL A 66 -23.72 21.46 7.42
CA VAL A 66 -23.24 20.37 6.56
C VAL A 66 -22.02 20.87 5.81
N GLU A 67 -20.93 20.13 5.88
CA GLU A 67 -19.70 20.44 5.17
C GLU A 67 -19.31 19.31 4.22
N ASN A 68 -18.63 19.65 3.13
CA ASN A 68 -18.02 18.66 2.25
C ASN A 68 -16.79 18.08 2.94
N VAL A 69 -16.71 16.76 2.93
CA VAL A 69 -15.59 16.01 3.51
C VAL A 69 -15.05 15.03 2.50
N SER A 70 -13.75 14.75 2.61
CA SER A 70 -13.10 13.70 1.85
C SER A 70 -11.99 13.08 2.69
N GLY A 71 -11.69 11.81 2.43
CA GLY A 71 -10.61 11.12 3.15
C GLY A 71 -10.51 9.65 2.78
N TYR A 72 -9.47 9.02 3.30
CA TYR A 72 -9.20 7.61 3.15
C TYR A 72 -9.93 6.80 4.21
N LEU A 73 -10.64 5.76 3.78
CA LEU A 73 -11.36 4.90 4.71
C LEU A 73 -10.37 4.07 5.53
N ASP A 74 -10.44 4.24 6.83
CA ASP A 74 -9.82 3.46 7.86
C ASP A 74 -10.89 2.63 8.57
N ASP A 75 -10.80 1.30 8.55
CA ASP A 75 -11.80 0.45 9.18
C ASP A 75 -11.46 0.13 10.64
N SER A 76 -12.50 -0.06 11.43
CA SER A 76 -12.42 -0.53 12.81
C SER A 76 -12.83 -2.01 12.89
N PRO A 77 -12.31 -2.78 13.87
CA PRO A 77 -12.74 -4.15 14.15
C PRO A 77 -14.26 -4.30 14.29
N ASP A 78 -14.96 -3.27 14.76
CA ASP A 78 -16.41 -3.26 14.93
C ASP A 78 -17.18 -3.05 13.61
N GLY A 79 -16.46 -2.90 12.50
CA GLY A 79 -17.03 -2.76 11.16
C GLY A 79 -17.58 -1.37 10.81
N HIS A 80 -17.39 -0.36 11.68
CA HIS A 80 -17.54 1.04 11.30
C HIS A 80 -16.24 1.56 10.69
N GLY A 81 -16.27 2.73 10.05
CA GLY A 81 -15.09 3.36 9.46
C GLY A 81 -14.86 4.76 9.96
N LEU A 82 -13.62 5.22 9.81
CA LEU A 82 -13.23 6.62 9.95
C LEU A 82 -12.63 7.09 8.62
N LEU A 83 -13.04 8.25 8.13
CA LEU A 83 -12.35 8.90 7.02
C LEU A 83 -11.22 9.75 7.57
N ARG A 84 -10.00 9.40 7.18
CA ARG A 84 -8.77 10.10 7.53
C ARG A 84 -8.42 11.10 6.42
N ALA A 85 -8.36 12.37 6.74
CA ALA A 85 -8.06 13.39 5.73
C ALA A 85 -6.62 13.26 5.16
N HIS A 86 -5.66 12.83 5.98
CA HIS A 86 -4.24 12.77 5.65
C HIS A 86 -3.54 11.47 6.07
N PHE A 87 -4.22 10.32 5.98
CA PHE A 87 -3.75 9.00 6.44
C PHE A 87 -3.57 8.86 7.96
N SER A 88 -3.32 9.94 8.70
CA SER A 88 -3.12 9.94 10.15
C SER A 88 -4.38 10.38 10.90
N PRO A 89 -4.54 9.99 12.19
CA PRO A 89 -5.62 10.46 13.04
C PRO A 89 -5.68 11.98 13.14
N SER A 90 -6.88 12.55 13.09
CA SER A 90 -7.09 13.99 13.21
C SER A 90 -8.43 14.33 13.88
N GLU A 91 -8.57 15.56 14.37
CA GLU A 91 -9.85 16.06 14.92
C GLU A 91 -10.95 16.18 13.84
N ARG A 92 -10.58 16.19 12.57
CA ARG A 92 -11.51 16.25 11.44
C ARG A 92 -11.91 14.88 10.89
N ASP A 93 -11.50 13.81 11.56
CA ASP A 93 -11.91 12.47 11.17
C ASP A 93 -13.43 12.36 11.14
N THR A 94 -13.92 11.70 10.09
CA THR A 94 -15.36 11.58 9.86
C THR A 94 -15.80 10.14 10.05
N TYR A 95 -16.74 9.91 10.97
CA TYR A 95 -17.31 8.61 11.26
C TYR A 95 -18.24 8.14 10.14
N ILE A 96 -18.08 6.89 9.73
CA ILE A 96 -18.96 6.18 8.79
C ILE A 96 -19.57 4.98 9.51
N SER A 97 -20.90 4.88 9.50
CA SER A 97 -21.55 3.72 10.10
C SER A 97 -21.29 2.43 9.34
N SER A 98 -21.24 1.30 10.07
CA SER A 98 -21.07 -0.04 9.48
C SER A 98 -22.15 -0.37 8.43
N MET A 99 -23.37 0.18 8.57
CA MET A 99 -24.42 0.04 7.59
C MET A 99 -24.03 0.66 6.23
N VAL A 100 -23.46 1.87 6.23
CA VAL A 100 -23.03 2.56 5.00
C VAL A 100 -21.85 1.81 4.38
N VAL A 101 -20.86 1.42 5.19
CA VAL A 101 -19.69 0.64 4.74
C VAL A 101 -20.14 -0.64 4.01
N ARG A 102 -21.05 -1.41 4.61
CA ARG A 102 -21.56 -2.67 4.03
C ARG A 102 -22.43 -2.43 2.81
N ARG A 103 -23.37 -1.48 2.88
CA ARG A 103 -24.28 -1.16 1.76
C ARG A 103 -23.56 -0.75 0.50
N LEU A 104 -22.50 0.05 0.62
CA LEU A 104 -21.73 0.53 -0.52
C LEU A 104 -20.53 -0.39 -0.84
N GLY A 105 -20.27 -1.43 -0.06
CA GLY A 105 -19.12 -2.32 -0.25
C GLY A 105 -17.78 -1.58 -0.15
N LEU A 106 -17.70 -0.58 0.74
CA LEU A 106 -16.47 0.17 0.98
C LEU A 106 -15.41 -0.73 1.61
N ARG A 107 -14.15 -0.45 1.27
CA ARG A 107 -12.99 -1.20 1.78
C ARG A 107 -11.92 -0.24 2.29
N PRO A 108 -11.07 -0.67 3.25
CA PRO A 108 -9.93 0.14 3.71
C PRO A 108 -9.13 0.69 2.54
N GLY A 109 -8.70 1.94 2.66
CA GLY A 109 -7.97 2.65 1.63
C GLY A 109 -8.82 3.23 0.48
N ASP A 110 -10.14 3.02 0.46
CA ASP A 110 -11.02 3.76 -0.48
C ASP A 110 -10.98 5.26 -0.13
N TYR A 111 -10.79 6.11 -1.14
CA TYR A 111 -10.92 7.55 -1.00
C TYR A 111 -12.39 7.94 -1.18
N VAL A 112 -13.01 8.41 -0.10
CA VAL A 112 -14.45 8.69 -0.05
C VAL A 112 -14.67 10.19 0.01
N GLU A 113 -15.53 10.69 -0.86
CA GLU A 113 -16.01 12.08 -0.87
C GLU A 113 -17.50 12.11 -0.50
N GLY A 114 -17.91 13.09 0.28
CA GLY A 114 -19.29 13.18 0.72
C GLY A 114 -19.59 14.43 1.53
N THR A 115 -20.71 14.40 2.24
CA THR A 115 -21.09 15.46 3.16
C THR A 115 -21.19 14.93 4.58
N ALA A 116 -20.76 15.72 5.55
CA ALA A 116 -20.80 15.36 6.96
C ALA A 116 -21.42 16.49 7.79
N ARG A 117 -22.00 16.13 8.92
CA ARG A 117 -22.50 17.04 9.94
C ARG A 117 -21.50 17.19 11.08
N LYS A 118 -21.52 18.31 11.75
CA LYS A 118 -20.74 18.53 12.98
C LYS A 118 -21.08 17.51 14.07
N PRO A 119 -20.11 17.14 14.92
CA PRO A 119 -20.34 16.32 16.09
C PRO A 119 -21.42 16.97 16.98
N LYS A 120 -22.27 16.16 17.60
CA LYS A 120 -23.16 16.58 18.71
C LYS A 120 -22.37 16.56 20.02
N ASP A 121 -22.92 17.11 21.08
CA ASP A 121 -22.25 17.26 22.41
C ASP A 121 -21.63 15.97 22.95
N ASN A 122 -22.15 14.79 22.57
CA ASN A 122 -21.65 13.48 23.02
C ASN A 122 -20.93 12.71 21.91
N GLU A 123 -20.62 13.31 20.77
CA GLU A 123 -19.93 12.67 19.64
C GLU A 123 -18.53 13.26 19.48
N ARG A 124 -17.53 12.39 19.29
CA ARG A 124 -16.15 12.82 19.08
C ARG A 124 -15.85 13.20 17.62
N TYR A 125 -16.50 12.54 16.67
CA TYR A 125 -16.19 12.65 15.26
C TYR A 125 -17.32 13.29 14.47
N TRP A 126 -17.00 13.90 13.33
CA TRP A 126 -17.97 14.30 12.34
C TRP A 126 -18.78 13.09 11.87
N GLY A 127 -20.04 13.23 11.59
CA GLY A 127 -20.91 12.14 11.12
C GLY A 127 -21.14 12.22 9.62
N LEU A 128 -20.73 11.23 8.83
CA LEU A 128 -20.98 11.17 7.40
C LEU A 128 -22.50 11.05 7.15
N LEU A 129 -23.05 11.92 6.31
CA LEU A 129 -24.44 11.93 5.91
C LEU A 129 -24.65 11.24 4.55
N THR A 130 -23.88 11.68 3.55
CA THR A 130 -23.98 11.13 2.19
C THR A 130 -22.62 10.84 1.63
N VAL A 131 -22.52 9.82 0.78
CA VAL A 131 -21.33 9.52 -0.04
C VAL A 131 -21.64 9.95 -1.45
N THR A 132 -20.83 10.85 -2.01
CA THR A 132 -20.99 11.37 -3.37
C THR A 132 -20.11 10.64 -4.37
N LYS A 133 -18.85 10.34 -3.99
CA LYS A 133 -17.92 9.59 -4.82
C LYS A 133 -17.06 8.66 -3.98
N VAL A 134 -16.56 7.60 -4.61
CA VAL A 134 -15.55 6.69 -4.06
C VAL A 134 -14.49 6.45 -5.12
N ASN A 135 -13.24 6.77 -4.81
CA ASN A 135 -12.11 6.75 -5.75
C ASN A 135 -12.42 7.52 -7.06
N GLY A 136 -13.15 8.65 -6.95
CA GLY A 136 -13.56 9.48 -8.09
C GLY A 136 -14.75 8.95 -8.90
N LYS A 137 -15.28 7.75 -8.59
CA LYS A 137 -16.40 7.09 -9.29
C LYS A 137 -17.71 7.20 -8.48
N SER A 138 -18.82 6.94 -9.15
CA SER A 138 -20.13 6.82 -8.47
C SER A 138 -20.12 5.63 -7.51
N PRO A 139 -20.71 5.74 -6.31
CA PRO A 139 -20.83 4.61 -5.37
C PRO A 139 -21.52 3.39 -5.97
N ASN A 140 -22.37 3.55 -6.99
CA ASN A 140 -23.08 2.47 -7.65
C ASN A 140 -22.16 1.57 -8.52
N ASP A 141 -20.98 2.06 -8.89
CA ASP A 141 -20.05 1.34 -9.78
C ASP A 141 -19.10 0.40 -9.00
N LEU A 142 -19.21 0.37 -7.67
CA LEU A 142 -18.28 -0.36 -6.80
C LEU A 142 -18.52 -1.87 -6.71
N TYR A 143 -19.70 -2.36 -7.09
CA TYR A 143 -20.11 -3.74 -6.83
C TYR A 143 -19.33 -4.83 -7.58
N ARG A 144 -18.51 -4.48 -8.57
CA ARG A 144 -17.77 -5.43 -9.43
C ARG A 144 -16.24 -5.35 -9.31
N ARG A 145 -15.72 -4.74 -8.23
CA ARG A 145 -14.26 -4.60 -8.07
C ARG A 145 -13.60 -5.94 -7.78
N THR A 146 -12.63 -6.34 -8.59
CA THR A 146 -11.75 -7.48 -8.29
C THR A 146 -10.91 -7.15 -7.05
N LYS A 147 -10.77 -8.13 -6.15
CA LYS A 147 -9.93 -7.95 -4.96
C LYS A 147 -8.45 -8.15 -5.32
N PHE A 148 -7.56 -7.35 -4.73
CA PHE A 148 -6.12 -7.38 -4.98
C PHE A 148 -5.50 -8.78 -4.89
N HIS A 149 -5.93 -9.59 -3.91
CA HIS A 149 -5.40 -10.96 -3.73
C HIS A 149 -5.90 -11.97 -4.77
N ASN A 150 -6.90 -11.62 -5.57
CA ASN A 150 -7.41 -12.46 -6.66
C ASN A 150 -6.72 -12.15 -8.00
N LEU A 151 -5.90 -11.09 -8.05
CA LEU A 151 -5.17 -10.73 -9.25
C LEU A 151 -3.94 -11.65 -9.39
N THR A 152 -3.67 -12.14 -10.60
CA THR A 152 -2.53 -13.03 -10.90
C THR A 152 -1.22 -12.24 -10.95
N PRO A 153 -0.24 -12.53 -10.05
CA PRO A 153 1.04 -11.83 -10.06
C PRO A 153 1.98 -12.41 -11.12
N ILE A 154 2.68 -11.54 -11.84
CA ILE A 154 3.75 -11.89 -12.79
C ILE A 154 5.06 -11.19 -12.44
N TYR A 155 6.17 -11.62 -13.05
CA TYR A 155 7.45 -10.91 -12.91
C TYR A 155 7.38 -9.52 -13.53
N PRO A 156 8.06 -8.51 -12.95
CA PRO A 156 8.26 -7.22 -13.58
C PRO A 156 8.92 -7.39 -14.96
N ASN A 157 8.24 -6.95 -16.01
CA ASN A 157 8.68 -7.07 -17.41
C ASN A 157 8.54 -5.76 -18.19
N GLN A 158 8.23 -4.66 -17.49
CA GLN A 158 8.14 -3.31 -18.05
C GLN A 158 9.01 -2.41 -17.18
N LYS A 159 10.11 -1.90 -17.77
CA LYS A 159 11.04 -1.00 -17.11
C LYS A 159 10.38 0.35 -16.81
N ILE A 160 10.63 0.90 -15.65
CA ILE A 160 10.38 2.30 -15.31
C ILE A 160 11.70 3.04 -15.53
N THR A 161 11.85 3.74 -16.63
CA THR A 161 13.04 4.50 -16.97
C THR A 161 13.07 5.79 -16.17
N LEU A 162 14.15 6.02 -15.43
CA LEU A 162 14.33 7.22 -14.61
C LEU A 162 15.11 8.32 -15.33
N GLU A 163 15.88 7.97 -16.36
CA GLU A 163 16.69 8.92 -17.14
C GLU A 163 15.82 10.03 -17.73
N MET A 164 16.23 11.29 -17.53
CA MET A 164 15.55 12.49 -18.05
C MET A 164 16.43 13.32 -18.97
N GLY A 165 17.55 12.77 -19.44
CA GLY A 165 18.60 13.44 -20.17
C GLY A 165 19.94 13.35 -19.45
N THR A 166 20.80 14.36 -19.53
CA THR A 166 22.15 14.34 -18.97
C THR A 166 22.17 14.35 -17.43
N GLN A 167 21.14 14.86 -16.78
CA GLN A 167 21.00 14.97 -15.33
C GLN A 167 19.60 14.55 -14.85
N PRO A 168 19.43 14.07 -13.60
CA PRO A 168 20.52 13.75 -12.64
C PRO A 168 21.23 12.44 -13.01
N LEU A 169 22.54 12.36 -12.68
CA LEU A 169 23.33 11.15 -12.93
C LEU A 169 22.88 9.96 -12.08
N SER A 170 22.27 10.19 -10.92
CA SER A 170 21.69 9.16 -10.06
C SER A 170 20.68 8.29 -10.82
N ASN A 171 19.72 8.90 -11.52
CA ASN A 171 18.72 8.21 -12.31
C ASN A 171 19.34 7.40 -13.45
N ARG A 172 20.35 7.97 -14.09
CA ARG A 172 21.09 7.29 -15.18
C ARG A 172 21.85 6.07 -14.68
N VAL A 173 22.52 6.17 -13.53
CA VAL A 173 23.23 5.05 -12.91
C VAL A 173 22.23 3.96 -12.49
N ILE A 174 21.11 4.31 -11.85
CA ILE A 174 20.09 3.35 -11.41
C ILE A 174 19.55 2.57 -12.59
N ASP A 175 19.21 3.24 -13.69
CA ASP A 175 18.68 2.61 -14.91
C ASP A 175 19.62 1.54 -15.51
N LEU A 176 20.94 1.66 -15.27
CA LEU A 176 21.96 0.74 -15.78
C LEU A 176 22.31 -0.38 -14.80
N VAL A 177 22.41 -0.07 -13.48
CA VAL A 177 22.94 -1.02 -12.50
C VAL A 177 21.88 -1.73 -11.68
N ALA A 178 20.74 -1.07 -11.44
CA ALA A 178 19.63 -1.61 -10.66
C ALA A 178 18.28 -1.16 -11.26
N PRO A 179 17.95 -1.58 -12.49
CA PRO A 179 16.73 -1.12 -13.18
C PRO A 179 15.48 -1.49 -12.39
N ILE A 180 14.50 -0.60 -12.42
CA ILE A 180 13.22 -0.76 -11.74
C ILE A 180 12.17 -1.18 -12.76
N GLY A 181 11.43 -2.25 -12.48
CA GLY A 181 10.27 -2.66 -13.27
C GLY A 181 8.95 -2.34 -12.57
N ARG A 182 7.88 -2.19 -13.33
CA ARG A 182 6.52 -2.09 -12.78
C ARG A 182 6.22 -3.36 -11.97
N GLY A 183 5.93 -3.19 -10.67
CA GLY A 183 5.75 -4.31 -9.73
C GLY A 183 7.02 -4.73 -8.97
N GLN A 184 8.12 -3.95 -9.05
CA GLN A 184 9.38 -4.23 -8.37
C GLN A 184 9.27 -4.13 -6.85
N ARG A 185 9.95 -5.03 -6.15
CA ARG A 185 10.24 -4.93 -4.71
C ARG A 185 11.69 -4.52 -4.54
N GLY A 186 11.93 -3.20 -4.54
CA GLY A 186 13.28 -2.64 -4.47
C GLY A 186 13.64 -2.20 -3.06
N MET A 187 14.92 -2.33 -2.71
CA MET A 187 15.46 -1.85 -1.46
C MET A 187 16.64 -0.92 -1.71
N ILE A 188 16.58 0.29 -1.15
CA ILE A 188 17.71 1.23 -1.09
C ILE A 188 18.41 1.00 0.24
N VAL A 189 19.57 0.35 0.18
CA VAL A 189 20.40 0.07 1.36
C VAL A 189 21.32 1.25 1.61
N ALA A 190 21.07 1.98 2.68
CA ALA A 190 21.72 3.27 2.90
C ALA A 190 22.34 3.38 4.30
N PRO A 191 23.67 3.52 4.41
CA PRO A 191 24.28 3.99 5.63
C PRO A 191 23.94 5.47 5.86
N PRO A 192 24.04 5.96 7.12
CA PRO A 192 23.78 7.37 7.42
C PRO A 192 24.63 8.32 6.57
N LYS A 193 24.03 9.40 6.09
CA LYS A 193 24.67 10.47 5.28
C LYS A 193 25.17 10.05 3.89
N ALA A 194 24.68 8.96 3.32
CA ALA A 194 25.06 8.50 1.97
C ALA A 194 24.22 9.12 0.83
N GLY A 195 23.30 10.05 1.10
CA GLY A 195 22.50 10.71 0.06
C GLY A 195 21.15 10.05 -0.25
N LYS A 196 20.62 9.22 0.67
CA LYS A 196 19.33 8.53 0.56
C LYS A 196 18.20 9.42 0.04
N THR A 197 17.93 10.55 0.72
CA THR A 197 16.82 11.47 0.42
C THR A 197 16.95 12.11 -0.96
N THR A 198 18.18 12.46 -1.38
CA THR A 198 18.44 12.99 -2.72
C THR A 198 18.09 11.97 -3.80
N ILE A 199 18.53 10.73 -3.64
CA ILE A 199 18.21 9.64 -4.59
C ILE A 199 16.70 9.42 -4.68
N MET A 200 15.98 9.42 -3.56
CA MET A 200 14.52 9.29 -3.56
C MET A 200 13.85 10.43 -4.34
N LYS A 201 14.30 11.68 -4.14
CA LYS A 201 13.79 12.85 -4.88
C LYS A 201 14.08 12.76 -6.38
N ASP A 202 15.29 12.34 -6.74
CA ASP A 202 15.65 12.15 -8.14
C ASP A 202 14.77 11.09 -8.80
N MET A 203 14.50 9.97 -8.10
CA MET A 203 13.58 8.94 -8.57
C MET A 203 12.15 9.47 -8.73
N MET A 204 11.62 10.23 -7.75
CA MET A 204 10.30 10.87 -7.85
C MET A 204 10.22 11.74 -9.11
N THR A 205 11.23 12.57 -9.33
CA THR A 205 11.29 13.46 -10.49
C THR A 205 11.32 12.69 -11.80
N GLY A 206 12.14 11.64 -11.88
CA GLY A 206 12.24 10.78 -13.06
C GLY A 206 10.94 10.06 -13.39
N ILE A 207 10.28 9.48 -12.38
CA ILE A 207 9.01 8.79 -12.54
C ILE A 207 7.92 9.76 -12.99
N ALA A 208 7.74 10.87 -12.26
CA ALA A 208 6.67 11.83 -12.56
C ALA A 208 6.81 12.45 -13.96
N LYS A 209 8.06 12.73 -14.39
CA LYS A 209 8.33 13.31 -15.71
C LYS A 209 8.10 12.33 -16.86
N ASN A 210 8.56 11.07 -16.69
CA ASN A 210 8.52 10.09 -17.78
C ASN A 210 7.19 9.32 -17.83
N TYR A 211 6.46 9.25 -16.71
CA TYR A 211 5.24 8.45 -16.55
C TYR A 211 4.19 9.23 -15.73
N PRO A 212 3.58 10.28 -16.30
CA PRO A 212 2.59 11.10 -15.61
C PRO A 212 1.33 10.33 -15.20
N GLU A 213 1.09 9.16 -15.80
CA GLU A 213 -0.01 8.26 -15.47
C GLU A 213 0.26 7.42 -14.21
N ILE A 214 1.51 7.25 -13.79
CA ILE A 214 1.86 6.47 -12.59
C ILE A 214 1.45 7.25 -11.33
N HIS A 215 0.68 6.60 -10.48
CA HIS A 215 0.34 7.16 -9.18
C HIS A 215 1.52 7.03 -8.21
N LEU A 216 2.11 8.16 -7.85
CA LEU A 216 3.30 8.21 -7.00
C LEU A 216 2.91 8.48 -5.54
N MET A 217 3.38 7.63 -4.63
CA MET A 217 3.14 7.75 -3.19
C MET A 217 4.46 7.82 -2.42
N ALA A 218 4.58 8.77 -1.50
CA ALA A 218 5.61 8.79 -0.48
C ALA A 218 5.01 8.30 0.85
N VAL A 219 5.61 7.25 1.43
CA VAL A 219 5.21 6.71 2.73
C VAL A 219 6.39 6.89 3.69
N LEU A 220 6.25 7.84 4.62
CA LEU A 220 7.33 8.31 5.49
C LEU A 220 6.99 7.92 6.93
N ILE A 221 7.70 6.94 7.47
CA ILE A 221 7.39 6.37 8.79
C ILE A 221 8.48 6.70 9.79
N GLY A 222 8.11 7.45 10.84
CA GLY A 222 9.00 7.84 11.92
C GLY A 222 10.14 8.75 11.46
N GLU A 223 9.97 9.53 10.39
CA GLU A 223 10.96 10.48 9.91
C GLU A 223 10.85 11.84 10.62
N ARG A 224 11.82 12.72 10.41
CA ARG A 224 11.84 14.05 11.02
C ARG A 224 10.85 14.98 10.33
N PRO A 225 10.14 15.87 11.07
CA PRO A 225 9.15 16.78 10.48
C PRO A 225 9.66 17.61 9.31
N GLU A 226 10.93 18.07 9.39
CA GLU A 226 11.58 18.83 8.31
C GLU A 226 11.81 17.98 7.06
N GLU A 227 12.21 16.72 7.21
CA GLU A 227 12.41 15.79 6.09
C GLU A 227 11.07 15.40 5.44
N VAL A 228 10.04 15.19 6.25
CA VAL A 228 8.66 14.96 5.78
C VAL A 228 8.17 16.15 4.95
N THR A 229 8.35 17.38 5.45
CA THR A 229 7.91 18.58 4.74
C THR A 229 8.65 18.75 3.41
N ASP A 230 9.95 18.49 3.40
CA ASP A 230 10.79 18.61 2.21
C ASP A 230 10.39 17.61 1.12
N ILE A 231 10.16 16.35 1.48
CA ILE A 231 9.72 15.30 0.54
C ILE A 231 8.29 15.58 0.04
N ARG A 232 7.37 15.97 0.92
CA ARG A 232 5.99 16.31 0.55
C ARG A 232 5.94 17.43 -0.47
N ARG A 233 6.65 18.54 -0.22
CA ARG A 233 6.72 19.68 -1.14
C ARG A 233 7.34 19.30 -2.49
N HIS A 234 8.37 18.45 -2.46
CA HIS A 234 8.98 17.95 -3.68
C HIS A 234 8.00 17.08 -4.48
N LEU A 235 7.30 16.14 -3.82
CA LEU A 235 6.30 15.30 -4.45
C LEU A 235 5.18 16.12 -5.09
N GLU A 236 4.61 17.09 -4.36
CA GLU A 236 3.57 18.00 -4.85
C GLU A 236 4.06 18.79 -6.09
N ALA A 237 5.31 19.28 -6.04
CA ALA A 237 5.88 20.04 -7.14
C ALA A 237 6.07 19.21 -8.41
N VAL A 238 6.57 17.96 -8.30
CA VAL A 238 6.85 17.11 -9.46
C VAL A 238 5.61 16.45 -10.04
N THR A 239 4.55 16.27 -9.25
CA THR A 239 3.28 15.68 -9.71
C THR A 239 2.20 16.70 -10.05
N LYS A 240 2.52 17.99 -10.02
CA LYS A 240 1.55 19.08 -10.26
C LYS A 240 0.86 18.97 -11.62
N ASP A 241 1.61 18.57 -12.64
CA ASP A 241 1.13 18.44 -14.01
C ASP A 241 0.85 16.97 -14.40
N SER A 242 0.86 16.04 -13.42
CA SER A 242 0.55 14.63 -13.61
C SER A 242 -0.96 14.38 -13.63
N GLU A 243 -1.39 13.27 -14.24
CA GLU A 243 -2.81 12.84 -14.25
C GLU A 243 -3.34 12.57 -12.83
N SER A 244 -2.45 12.24 -11.91
CA SER A 244 -2.75 11.98 -10.50
C SER A 244 -1.77 12.73 -9.62
N LEU A 245 -2.29 13.59 -8.74
CA LEU A 245 -1.47 14.22 -7.71
C LEU A 245 -0.82 13.16 -6.83
N GLY A 246 0.44 13.37 -6.48
CA GLY A 246 1.14 12.48 -5.56
C GLY A 246 0.52 12.49 -4.17
N GLU A 247 0.46 11.32 -3.53
CA GLU A 247 -0.05 11.17 -2.18
C GLU A 247 1.11 10.99 -1.18
N CYS A 248 1.10 11.75 -0.07
CA CYS A 248 2.10 11.64 1.00
C CYS A 248 1.42 11.15 2.29
N ALA A 249 1.71 9.92 2.68
CA ALA A 249 1.34 9.35 3.97
C ALA A 249 2.55 9.44 4.91
N SER A 250 2.43 10.13 6.02
CA SER A 250 3.56 10.37 6.92
C SER A 250 3.17 10.28 8.39
N SER A 251 4.13 9.80 9.18
CA SER A 251 4.13 9.91 10.64
C SER A 251 5.52 10.33 11.10
N ASN A 252 5.57 11.17 12.15
CA ASN A 252 6.81 11.65 12.70
C ASN A 252 7.39 10.66 13.72
N PHE A 253 8.67 10.80 14.06
CA PHE A 253 9.35 9.90 14.99
C PHE A 253 8.86 10.01 16.45
N ASP A 254 8.20 11.11 16.80
CA ASP A 254 7.64 11.42 18.13
C ASP A 254 6.16 11.03 18.27
N GLU A 255 5.53 10.54 17.19
CA GLU A 255 4.16 10.01 17.23
C GLU A 255 4.12 8.59 17.83
N PRO A 256 2.99 8.16 18.42
CA PRO A 256 2.82 6.80 18.92
C PRO A 256 3.08 5.74 17.85
N ALA A 257 3.65 4.60 18.26
CA ALA A 257 4.00 3.52 17.33
C ALA A 257 2.77 2.94 16.60
N GLU A 258 1.62 2.89 17.27
CA GLU A 258 0.33 2.48 16.72
C GLU A 258 -0.10 3.38 15.58
N ASP A 259 0.05 4.71 15.71
CA ASP A 259 -0.29 5.68 14.67
C ASP A 259 0.67 5.55 13.48
N GLN A 260 1.98 5.35 13.73
CA GLN A 260 2.97 5.12 12.69
C GLN A 260 2.64 3.88 11.86
N THR A 261 2.28 2.77 12.51
CA THR A 261 1.90 1.53 11.80
C THR A 261 0.58 1.69 11.04
N ARG A 262 -0.38 2.41 11.63
CA ARG A 262 -1.69 2.64 11.01
C ARG A 262 -1.61 3.46 9.74
N VAL A 263 -0.79 4.51 9.72
CA VAL A 263 -0.52 5.32 8.51
C VAL A 263 0.00 4.44 7.37
N ALA A 264 0.95 3.54 7.66
CA ALA A 264 1.47 2.61 6.65
C ALA A 264 0.39 1.64 6.14
N GLU A 265 -0.46 1.10 7.03
CA GLU A 265 -1.54 0.19 6.66
C GLU A 265 -2.54 0.86 5.71
N ILE A 266 -3.01 2.07 6.05
CA ILE A 266 -3.96 2.82 5.21
C ILE A 266 -3.34 3.14 3.84
N ALA A 267 -2.07 3.57 3.82
CA ALA A 267 -1.36 3.86 2.58
C ALA A 267 -1.23 2.61 1.68
N LEU A 268 -0.91 1.45 2.26
CA LEU A 268 -0.86 0.19 1.51
C LEU A 268 -2.24 -0.20 0.97
N GLU A 269 -3.29 -0.09 1.77
CA GLU A 269 -4.64 -0.41 1.32
C GLU A 269 -5.10 0.57 0.23
N ARG A 270 -4.76 1.86 0.34
CA ARG A 270 -4.98 2.84 -0.73
C ARG A 270 -4.30 2.43 -2.04
N ALA A 271 -3.03 2.07 -2.00
CA ALA A 271 -2.30 1.60 -3.17
C ALA A 271 -2.96 0.36 -3.81
N LYS A 272 -3.42 -0.60 -2.98
CA LYS A 272 -4.16 -1.77 -3.48
C LYS A 272 -5.46 -1.38 -4.18
N ARG A 273 -6.22 -0.39 -3.66
CA ARG A 273 -7.47 0.09 -4.33
C ARG A 273 -7.17 0.65 -5.71
N LEU A 274 -6.09 1.41 -5.84
CA LEU A 274 -5.66 1.96 -7.14
C LEU A 274 -5.26 0.86 -8.14
N VAL A 275 -4.51 -0.14 -7.68
CA VAL A 275 -4.11 -1.29 -8.54
C VAL A 275 -5.31 -2.12 -8.96
N GLU A 276 -6.32 -2.33 -8.08
CA GLU A 276 -7.57 -3.00 -8.44
C GLU A 276 -8.37 -2.26 -9.53
N GLU A 277 -8.09 -0.96 -9.72
CA GLU A 277 -8.63 -0.14 -10.81
C GLU A 277 -7.77 -0.15 -12.08
N GLY A 278 -6.70 -0.95 -12.11
CA GLY A 278 -5.79 -1.06 -13.24
C GLY A 278 -4.70 -0.01 -13.28
N LYS A 279 -4.52 0.79 -12.22
CA LYS A 279 -3.46 1.82 -12.16
C LYS A 279 -2.11 1.22 -11.79
N ASP A 280 -1.06 1.83 -12.32
CA ASP A 280 0.31 1.58 -11.86
C ASP A 280 0.64 2.51 -10.69
N VAL A 281 1.07 1.94 -9.59
CA VAL A 281 1.39 2.66 -8.35
C VAL A 281 2.84 2.45 -7.98
N VAL A 282 3.54 3.51 -7.63
CA VAL A 282 4.89 3.46 -7.05
C VAL A 282 4.86 4.04 -5.65
N ILE A 283 5.23 3.23 -4.66
CA ILE A 283 5.46 3.66 -3.28
C ILE A 283 6.95 3.81 -3.04
N LEU A 284 7.37 5.00 -2.60
CA LEU A 284 8.67 5.23 -2.01
C LEU A 284 8.51 5.25 -0.48
N LEU A 285 9.00 4.17 0.18
CA LEU A 285 8.87 3.98 1.63
C LEU A 285 10.15 4.38 2.35
N ASP A 286 10.09 5.36 3.21
CA ASP A 286 11.18 5.78 4.10
C ASP A 286 10.74 5.71 5.56
N SER A 287 11.14 4.71 6.33
CA SER A 287 11.98 3.56 5.98
C SER A 287 11.37 2.23 6.43
N ILE A 288 11.76 1.15 5.78
CA ILE A 288 11.43 -0.23 6.22
C ILE A 288 11.91 -0.45 7.66
N THR A 289 13.12 0.01 7.97
CA THR A 289 13.74 -0.15 9.29
C THR A 289 12.89 0.48 10.39
N ARG A 290 12.43 1.73 10.18
CA ARG A 290 11.58 2.42 11.15
C ARG A 290 10.18 1.81 11.24
N LEU A 291 9.61 1.39 10.12
CA LEU A 291 8.32 0.68 10.08
C LEU A 291 8.40 -0.61 10.91
N ALA A 292 9.47 -1.40 10.74
CA ALA A 292 9.65 -2.62 11.52
C ALA A 292 9.86 -2.34 13.01
N ARG A 293 10.57 -1.28 13.35
CA ARG A 293 10.72 -0.82 14.76
C ARG A 293 9.39 -0.39 15.37
N ALA A 294 8.56 0.36 14.61
CA ALA A 294 7.23 0.77 15.06
C ALA A 294 6.34 -0.45 15.34
N TYR A 295 6.33 -1.45 14.45
CA TYR A 295 5.61 -2.69 14.70
C TYR A 295 6.14 -3.46 15.90
N ASN A 296 7.46 -3.44 16.17
CA ASN A 296 8.04 -4.08 17.36
C ASN A 296 7.57 -3.46 18.68
N LEU A 297 7.15 -2.20 18.65
CA LEU A 297 6.57 -1.49 19.79
C LEU A 297 5.05 -1.62 19.88
N ALA A 298 4.37 -1.63 18.71
CA ALA A 298 2.91 -1.56 18.64
C ALA A 298 2.22 -2.92 18.88
N ILE A 299 2.85 -4.05 18.51
CA ILE A 299 2.21 -5.36 18.68
C ILE A 299 2.51 -5.99 20.04
N PRO A 300 1.55 -6.79 20.56
CA PRO A 300 1.79 -7.56 21.78
C PRO A 300 2.97 -8.53 21.60
N THR A 301 3.82 -8.64 22.61
CA THR A 301 4.99 -9.50 22.57
C THR A 301 4.61 -10.97 22.45
N SER A 302 5.30 -11.72 21.55
CA SER A 302 5.12 -13.17 21.41
C SER A 302 5.82 -13.98 22.49
N GLY A 303 6.61 -13.33 23.36
CA GLY A 303 7.45 -13.97 24.38
C GLY A 303 8.75 -14.55 23.82
N ARG A 304 9.04 -14.37 22.52
CA ARG A 304 10.30 -14.78 21.87
C ARG A 304 11.05 -13.54 21.39
N THR A 305 12.37 -13.57 21.50
CA THR A 305 13.20 -12.42 21.12
C THR A 305 14.33 -12.87 20.20
N LEU A 306 14.48 -12.18 19.07
CA LEU A 306 15.58 -12.30 18.14
C LEU A 306 16.72 -11.35 18.55
N SER A 307 17.80 -11.32 17.75
CA SER A 307 18.94 -10.42 17.95
C SER A 307 18.47 -8.95 18.05
N GLY A 308 19.08 -8.21 18.97
CA GLY A 308 18.75 -6.78 19.17
C GLY A 308 17.43 -6.49 19.86
N GLY A 309 16.77 -7.49 20.48
CA GLY A 309 15.50 -7.27 21.20
C GLY A 309 14.27 -7.23 20.29
N PHE A 310 14.33 -7.79 19.08
CA PHE A 310 13.26 -7.80 18.11
C PHE A 310 12.32 -9.01 18.29
N ASP A 311 11.02 -8.78 18.31
CA ASP A 311 10.03 -9.87 18.35
C ASP A 311 9.78 -10.43 16.94
N PRO A 312 9.88 -11.77 16.71
CA PRO A 312 9.63 -12.38 15.41
C PRO A 312 8.27 -12.01 14.81
N ALA A 313 7.23 -11.84 15.65
CA ALA A 313 5.90 -11.48 15.19
C ALA A 313 5.86 -10.10 14.53
N ALA A 314 6.72 -9.18 14.96
CA ALA A 314 6.80 -7.83 14.44
C ALA A 314 7.35 -7.73 13.01
N LEU A 315 7.96 -8.81 12.49
CA LEU A 315 8.45 -8.87 11.10
C LEU A 315 7.32 -9.08 10.08
N TYR A 316 6.22 -9.75 10.46
CA TYR A 316 5.19 -10.14 9.50
C TYR A 316 4.46 -8.97 8.84
N PRO A 317 3.97 -7.94 9.57
CA PRO A 317 3.26 -6.84 8.95
C PRO A 317 4.13 -6.03 7.97
N PRO A 318 5.37 -5.61 8.29
CA PRO A 318 6.25 -4.93 7.34
C PRO A 318 6.62 -5.83 6.15
N LYS A 319 6.82 -7.14 6.34
CA LYS A 319 7.02 -8.08 5.24
C LYS A 319 5.79 -8.18 4.33
N ARG A 320 4.56 -8.17 4.89
CA ARG A 320 3.34 -8.10 4.09
C ARG A 320 3.24 -6.80 3.31
N PHE A 321 3.62 -5.68 3.92
CA PHE A 321 3.68 -4.39 3.24
C PHE A 321 4.60 -4.48 2.01
N PHE A 322 5.86 -4.80 2.22
CA PHE A 322 6.88 -4.88 1.16
C PHE A 322 6.57 -5.99 0.15
N GLY A 323 6.08 -7.14 0.61
CA GLY A 323 5.68 -8.28 -0.22
C GLY A 323 4.43 -8.05 -1.06
N ALA A 324 3.68 -6.97 -0.82
CA ALA A 324 2.53 -6.61 -1.66
C ALA A 324 2.95 -6.13 -3.06
N ALA A 325 4.22 -5.67 -3.22
CA ALA A 325 4.73 -5.24 -4.52
C ALA A 325 4.72 -6.37 -5.54
N ARG A 326 3.99 -6.18 -6.64
CA ARG A 326 3.84 -7.13 -7.75
C ARG A 326 3.24 -6.46 -8.98
N LYS A 327 3.56 -6.99 -10.16
CA LYS A 327 2.84 -6.69 -11.39
C LYS A 327 1.68 -7.67 -11.55
N MET A 328 0.54 -7.18 -12.03
CA MET A 328 -0.62 -8.01 -12.34
C MET A 328 -0.68 -8.32 -13.82
N GLU A 329 -1.16 -9.52 -14.17
CA GLU A 329 -1.30 -9.97 -15.55
C GLU A 329 -2.33 -9.13 -16.31
N ASP A 330 -3.51 -8.94 -15.71
CA ASP A 330 -4.66 -8.27 -16.34
C ASP A 330 -4.88 -6.84 -15.83
N GLY A 331 -3.85 -6.14 -15.37
CA GLY A 331 -4.08 -4.83 -14.78
C GLY A 331 -2.83 -4.10 -14.35
N GLY A 332 -3.00 -3.18 -13.42
CA GLY A 332 -1.95 -2.32 -12.91
C GLY A 332 -0.80 -3.04 -12.19
N SER A 333 0.05 -2.27 -11.57
CA SER A 333 1.16 -2.78 -10.77
C SER A 333 1.31 -2.02 -9.48
N LEU A 334 1.86 -2.69 -8.47
CA LEU A 334 2.33 -2.06 -7.23
C LEU A 334 3.85 -2.24 -7.16
N THR A 335 4.58 -1.16 -7.34
CA THR A 335 6.04 -1.08 -7.14
C THR A 335 6.30 -0.49 -5.75
N ILE A 336 7.17 -1.10 -4.96
CA ILE A 336 7.57 -0.59 -3.64
C ILE A 336 9.09 -0.51 -3.60
N ILE A 337 9.61 0.69 -3.42
CA ILE A 337 11.03 0.95 -3.20
C ILE A 337 11.18 1.45 -1.76
N GLY A 338 11.68 0.59 -0.88
CA GLY A 338 11.83 0.93 0.53
C GLY A 338 13.28 1.15 0.92
N THR A 339 13.53 2.13 1.78
CA THR A 339 14.88 2.36 2.31
C THR A 339 15.13 1.47 3.52
N ALA A 340 16.32 0.88 3.59
CA ALA A 340 16.82 0.13 4.72
C ALA A 340 18.07 0.79 5.29
N LEU A 341 18.07 1.06 6.60
CA LEU A 341 19.20 1.66 7.29
C LEU A 341 20.22 0.58 7.66
N VAL A 342 21.47 0.80 7.32
CA VAL A 342 22.60 -0.08 7.68
C VAL A 342 23.73 0.73 8.31
N ASP A 343 24.71 0.07 8.91
CA ASP A 343 25.85 0.70 9.58
C ASP A 343 25.46 1.74 10.66
N THR A 344 24.35 1.49 11.33
CA THR A 344 23.85 2.34 12.42
C THR A 344 24.43 1.96 13.78
N GLY A 345 25.15 0.85 13.86
CA GLY A 345 25.62 0.22 15.10
C GLY A 345 24.50 -0.51 15.88
N SER A 346 23.30 -0.62 15.31
CA SER A 346 22.15 -1.30 15.91
C SER A 346 22.03 -2.74 15.37
N ARG A 347 22.17 -3.72 16.25
CA ARG A 347 21.92 -5.14 15.89
C ARG A 347 20.50 -5.41 15.42
N MET A 348 19.54 -4.59 15.87
CA MET A 348 18.15 -4.66 15.40
C MET A 348 18.06 -4.26 13.92
N ASP A 349 18.74 -3.20 13.50
CA ASP A 349 18.70 -2.74 12.11
C ASP A 349 19.38 -3.73 11.17
N GLU A 350 20.49 -4.33 11.61
CA GLU A 350 21.16 -5.41 10.87
C GLU A 350 20.23 -6.61 10.67
N LEU A 351 19.52 -7.03 11.72
CA LEU A 351 18.53 -8.11 11.63
C LEU A 351 17.41 -7.75 10.65
N ILE A 352 16.84 -6.55 10.75
CA ILE A 352 15.78 -6.09 9.85
C ILE A 352 16.28 -6.13 8.41
N TYR A 353 17.45 -5.57 8.13
CA TYR A 353 18.03 -5.60 6.78
C TYR A 353 18.15 -7.02 6.23
N GLU A 354 18.76 -7.97 6.97
CA GLU A 354 18.93 -9.35 6.53
C GLU A 354 17.58 -10.06 6.29
N GLU A 355 16.57 -9.81 7.12
CA GLU A 355 15.22 -10.37 6.98
C GLU A 355 14.47 -9.85 5.75
N PHE A 356 14.74 -8.62 5.31
CA PHE A 356 14.13 -8.02 4.13
C PHE A 356 14.91 -8.27 2.84
N LYS A 357 16.23 -8.46 2.90
CA LYS A 357 17.09 -8.78 1.76
C LYS A 357 16.60 -10.00 0.97
N GLY A 358 16.12 -11.03 1.68
CA GLY A 358 15.54 -12.22 1.06
C GLY A 358 14.17 -11.98 0.40
N THR A 359 13.45 -10.92 0.78
CA THR A 359 12.11 -10.58 0.27
C THR A 359 12.18 -9.71 -0.99
N GLY A 360 13.20 -8.85 -1.10
CA GLY A 360 13.44 -7.97 -2.23
C GLY A 360 13.86 -8.72 -3.50
N ASN A 361 13.67 -8.09 -4.65
CA ASN A 361 14.18 -8.54 -5.94
C ASN A 361 14.98 -7.45 -6.68
N MET A 362 15.31 -6.36 -6.00
CA MET A 362 16.23 -5.30 -6.45
C MET A 362 16.89 -4.67 -5.23
N GLU A 363 18.17 -4.43 -5.29
CA GLU A 363 18.94 -3.75 -4.27
C GLU A 363 19.77 -2.62 -4.89
N LEU A 364 19.63 -1.42 -4.33
CA LEU A 364 20.44 -0.24 -4.63
C LEU A 364 21.26 0.07 -3.37
N VAL A 365 22.54 -0.24 -3.39
CA VAL A 365 23.43 -0.10 -2.24
C VAL A 365 24.16 1.24 -2.32
N LEU A 366 24.06 2.06 -1.28
CA LEU A 366 24.83 3.29 -1.15
C LEU A 366 26.09 3.05 -0.32
N ASP A 367 27.19 3.71 -0.70
CA ASP A 367 28.45 3.64 0.02
C ASP A 367 28.79 5.01 0.64
N ARG A 368 28.94 5.02 1.97
CA ARG A 368 29.31 6.19 2.73
C ARG A 368 30.70 6.71 2.36
N ARG A 369 31.66 5.83 2.03
CA ARG A 369 33.03 6.21 1.64
C ARG A 369 33.04 7.05 0.36
N LEU A 370 32.18 6.70 -0.62
CA LEU A 370 32.00 7.51 -1.84
C LEU A 370 31.46 8.90 -1.50
N ALA A 371 30.44 8.98 -0.62
CA ALA A 371 29.88 10.25 -0.19
C ALA A 371 30.90 11.13 0.56
N GLU A 372 31.73 10.54 1.43
CA GLU A 372 32.81 11.24 2.15
C GLU A 372 33.86 11.78 1.18
N ARG A 373 34.13 11.07 0.09
CA ARG A 373 35.01 11.50 -1.02
C ARG A 373 34.30 12.46 -2.00
N ARG A 374 33.05 12.84 -1.76
CA ARG A 374 32.24 13.73 -2.64
C ARG A 374 31.99 13.15 -4.04
N ILE A 375 31.98 11.83 -4.17
CA ILE A 375 31.59 11.11 -5.40
C ILE A 375 30.08 10.86 -5.34
N PHE A 376 29.32 11.55 -6.21
CA PHE A 376 27.87 11.45 -6.26
C PHE A 376 27.39 11.10 -7.68
N PRO A 377 26.36 10.22 -7.83
CA PRO A 377 25.67 9.48 -6.74
C PRO A 377 26.59 8.50 -6.04
N ALA A 378 26.46 8.39 -4.70
CA ALA A 378 27.29 7.48 -3.90
C ALA A 378 26.76 6.04 -3.94
N ILE A 379 26.52 5.51 -5.14
CA ILE A 379 25.96 4.17 -5.39
C ILE A 379 27.12 3.18 -5.55
N ASP A 380 27.13 2.10 -4.76
CA ASP A 380 28.01 0.96 -4.99
C ASP A 380 27.47 0.18 -6.21
N VAL A 381 28.07 0.42 -7.37
CA VAL A 381 27.62 -0.15 -8.65
C VAL A 381 27.84 -1.67 -8.75
N TYR A 382 28.71 -2.24 -7.91
CA TYR A 382 28.98 -3.67 -7.89
C TYR A 382 27.98 -4.44 -7.04
N LYS A 383 27.60 -3.88 -5.86
CA LYS A 383 26.64 -4.52 -4.96
C LYS A 383 25.19 -4.26 -5.36
N SER A 384 24.94 -3.29 -6.24
CA SER A 384 23.60 -2.97 -6.72
C SER A 384 23.19 -3.87 -7.87
N GLY A 385 21.90 -4.24 -7.89
CA GLY A 385 21.37 -5.07 -8.97
C GLY A 385 19.88 -5.39 -8.86
N THR A 386 19.32 -5.89 -9.96
CA THR A 386 17.94 -6.33 -10.06
C THR A 386 17.87 -7.79 -10.50
N ARG A 387 17.10 -8.61 -9.79
CA ARG A 387 16.84 -9.99 -10.21
C ARG A 387 15.97 -10.01 -11.46
N ARG A 388 16.30 -10.87 -12.42
CA ARG A 388 15.61 -10.98 -13.71
C ARG A 388 15.61 -9.64 -14.48
N GLU A 389 16.72 -8.89 -14.42
CA GLU A 389 16.91 -7.69 -15.22
C GLU A 389 16.84 -7.97 -16.73
N ASP A 390 17.08 -9.24 -17.14
CA ASP A 390 16.88 -9.72 -18.50
C ASP A 390 15.48 -9.45 -19.06
N LEU A 391 14.46 -9.36 -18.21
CA LEU A 391 13.09 -9.04 -18.60
C LEU A 391 12.83 -7.53 -18.77
N LEU A 392 13.75 -6.69 -18.31
CA LEU A 392 13.61 -5.23 -18.30
C LEU A 392 14.41 -4.53 -19.42
N PHE A 393 15.31 -5.25 -20.07
CA PHE A 393 16.14 -4.74 -21.15
C PHE A 393 15.79 -5.42 -22.48
N THR A 394 15.99 -4.72 -23.57
CA THR A 394 16.01 -5.38 -24.90
C THR A 394 17.24 -6.29 -25.02
N GLY A 395 17.19 -7.30 -25.90
CA GLY A 395 18.31 -8.25 -26.04
C GLY A 395 19.68 -7.59 -26.29
N THR A 396 19.73 -6.56 -27.13
CA THR A 396 20.95 -5.80 -27.43
C THR A 396 21.39 -4.92 -26.27
N GLU A 397 20.44 -4.27 -25.60
CA GLU A 397 20.72 -3.44 -24.41
C GLU A 397 21.27 -4.30 -23.29
N TYR A 398 20.68 -5.47 -23.04
CA TYR A 398 21.15 -6.41 -22.03
C TYR A 398 22.60 -6.86 -22.29
N GLN A 399 22.94 -7.20 -23.54
CA GLN A 399 24.31 -7.53 -23.90
C GLN A 399 25.31 -6.41 -23.56
N ASN A 400 24.95 -5.16 -23.87
CA ASN A 400 25.80 -4.01 -23.55
C ASN A 400 25.93 -3.79 -22.03
N ILE A 401 24.88 -4.01 -21.25
CA ILE A 401 24.92 -3.98 -19.77
C ILE A 401 25.89 -5.05 -19.25
N VAL A 402 25.86 -6.27 -19.79
CA VAL A 402 26.81 -7.32 -19.41
C VAL A 402 28.25 -6.92 -19.73
N VAL A 403 28.51 -6.31 -20.90
CA VAL A 403 29.84 -5.78 -21.24
C VAL A 403 30.27 -4.70 -20.26
N MET A 404 29.39 -3.74 -19.97
CA MET A 404 29.64 -2.68 -18.97
C MET A 404 30.03 -3.28 -17.62
N ARG A 405 29.27 -4.25 -17.09
CA ARG A 405 29.58 -4.90 -15.81
C ARG A 405 30.94 -5.57 -15.82
N ARG A 406 31.28 -6.31 -16.88
CA ARG A 406 32.63 -6.93 -17.04
C ARG A 406 33.74 -5.90 -17.04
N MET A 407 33.56 -4.76 -17.71
CA MET A 407 34.53 -3.65 -17.69
C MET A 407 34.72 -3.08 -16.28
N LEU A 408 33.61 -2.90 -15.54
CA LEU A 408 33.67 -2.43 -14.16
C LEU A 408 34.35 -3.45 -13.23
N ASP A 409 34.18 -4.74 -13.47
CA ASP A 409 34.81 -5.81 -12.67
C ASP A 409 36.34 -5.82 -12.80
N MET A 410 36.89 -5.31 -13.91
CA MET A 410 38.33 -5.16 -14.11
C MET A 410 38.95 -4.02 -13.31
N LEU A 411 38.11 -3.10 -12.76
CA LEU A 411 38.54 -1.95 -11.97
C LEU A 411 38.59 -2.27 -10.47
N ASN A 412 39.40 -1.53 -9.73
CA ASN A 412 39.43 -1.59 -8.27
C ASN A 412 38.07 -1.10 -7.69
N ASP A 413 37.69 -1.64 -6.54
CA ASP A 413 36.40 -1.30 -5.88
C ASP A 413 36.20 0.19 -5.71
N ASP A 414 37.25 0.95 -5.35
CA ASP A 414 37.22 2.37 -5.11
C ASP A 414 37.07 3.22 -6.39
N GLU A 415 37.33 2.65 -7.56
CA GLU A 415 37.32 3.35 -8.85
C GLU A 415 36.05 3.09 -9.68
N ARG A 416 35.39 1.94 -9.48
CA ARG A 416 34.23 1.51 -10.29
C ARG A 416 33.18 2.57 -10.46
N THR A 417 32.69 3.11 -9.34
CA THR A 417 31.63 4.12 -9.37
C THR A 417 32.11 5.44 -9.95
N SER A 418 33.31 5.91 -9.59
CA SER A 418 33.84 7.18 -10.10
C SER A 418 34.04 7.13 -11.61
N VAL A 419 34.61 6.05 -12.14
CA VAL A 419 34.82 5.86 -13.59
C VAL A 419 33.49 5.77 -14.33
N LEU A 420 32.50 5.03 -13.80
CA LEU A 420 31.18 4.96 -14.42
C LEU A 420 30.52 6.36 -14.48
N VAL A 421 30.50 7.06 -13.37
CA VAL A 421 29.89 8.40 -13.25
C VAL A 421 30.58 9.40 -14.20
N GLU A 422 31.92 9.37 -14.27
CA GLU A 422 32.67 10.25 -15.17
C GLU A 422 32.38 9.97 -16.65
N ARG A 423 32.32 8.68 -17.04
CA ARG A 423 31.99 8.29 -18.42
C ARG A 423 30.56 8.65 -18.77
N LEU A 424 29.60 8.42 -17.86
CA LEU A 424 28.21 8.82 -18.03
C LEU A 424 28.05 10.32 -18.21
N ALA A 425 28.79 11.13 -17.44
CA ALA A 425 28.75 12.58 -17.53
C ALA A 425 29.15 13.11 -18.92
N ARG A 426 29.98 12.37 -19.65
CA ARG A 426 30.42 12.72 -21.03
C ARG A 426 29.40 12.35 -22.11
N ALA A 427 28.50 11.40 -21.85
CA ALA A 427 27.48 10.94 -22.78
C ALA A 427 26.14 11.65 -22.54
N LYS A 428 25.40 11.96 -23.61
CA LYS A 428 24.10 12.65 -23.52
C LYS A 428 22.99 11.74 -22.97
N SER A 429 23.13 10.41 -23.17
CA SER A 429 22.15 9.43 -22.73
C SER A 429 22.81 8.09 -22.37
N ASN A 430 22.10 7.22 -21.66
CA ASN A 430 22.53 5.85 -21.37
C ASN A 430 22.69 5.03 -22.66
N LYS A 431 21.82 5.27 -23.64
CA LYS A 431 21.90 4.60 -24.93
C LYS A 431 23.20 4.96 -25.68
N GLU A 432 23.58 6.26 -25.69
CA GLU A 432 24.84 6.73 -26.26
C GLU A 432 26.03 6.15 -25.52
N PHE A 433 26.03 6.20 -24.18
CA PHE A 433 27.07 5.58 -23.36
C PHE A 433 27.27 4.09 -23.67
N LEU A 434 26.19 3.31 -23.71
CA LEU A 434 26.25 1.88 -24.01
C LEU A 434 26.73 1.59 -25.44
N ALA A 435 26.51 2.48 -26.40
CA ALA A 435 27.03 2.35 -27.77
C ALA A 435 28.55 2.49 -27.82
N THR A 436 29.15 3.39 -27.02
CA THR A 436 30.60 3.58 -26.96
C THR A 436 31.38 2.36 -26.43
N LEU A 437 30.72 1.45 -25.70
CA LEU A 437 31.34 0.23 -25.17
C LEU A 437 31.62 -0.84 -26.23
N LYS A 438 31.06 -0.70 -27.44
CA LYS A 438 31.27 -1.63 -28.55
C LYS A 438 32.48 -1.28 -29.43
N GLU A 439 32.97 -0.04 -29.31
CA GLU A 439 34.03 0.49 -30.15
C GLU A 439 35.42 0.34 -29.54
N GLY A 440 35.53 -0.21 -28.36
CA GLY A 440 36.77 -0.51 -27.62
C GLY A 440 36.89 -1.97 -27.26
#